data_b03ac4f8452ca3eb5771b0bc9770b573
#
_entry.id   b03ac4f8452ca3eb5771b0bc9770b573
#
_cell.length_a   1.000
_cell.length_b   1.000
_cell.length_c   1.000
_cell.angle_alpha   90.00
_cell.angle_beta   90.00
_cell.angle_gamma   90.00
#
_symmetry.space_group_name_H-M   'P 1'
#
loop_
_entity.id
_entity.type
_entity.pdbx_description
1 polymer ?
#
loop_
_entity_poly.entity_id
_entity_poly.type
_entity_poly.pdbx_seq_one_letter_code
_entity_poly.pdbx_strand_id
1 'polypeptide(L)'
;MIRTIIALLVIALVAAVALAAAGDAGSASLVWLGWRIDTSASVVLVAVALGALAATLFWRAVLWFLAAPARAARARAEARRREGAESLARGFVAVAAGAGSDARRLAQKAADYIDDQPVLVRILAATAAEAAGDEAAAHAAYTAMLGFPELRLAGRRGLMLLAQRKGDAADAVRHAEAAYNLTKTARWAWRALLEARLAAGDWDAALTLAKDALDRKIVSPVSAERTRAALLAASAARREMSADPKALEEALDLASQAAKLRPDFTPGVLTAARRLAADGRGSRAAQLIEAAWKVRPHPGLAIAYRDLVTSETPRERARRLAGLADILPTHHESRILMIEQALLTGDITAARSAAEALDGPDASARVCGVMARLALAAHESDEARGWIARAAVAAVEPDWSDIDPEGRVFAYGSADWSRLVSHYAETGELIHPRLERGERILSELPDLPVAYTASTPFFAADRSGELAPPIPDDPGPYDEPTHSAPRTPAPASRRRRTTR
;
A
#
# COMPACT_ATOMS: atom_id res chain seq x y z
N MET A 1 0.54 57.07 31.37
CA MET A 1 1.49 58.09 31.87
C MET A 1 1.76 59.21 30.86
N ILE A 2 2.13 58.96 29.57
CA ILE A 2 2.43 60.04 28.61
C ILE A 2 1.20 60.92 28.32
N ARG A 3 0.02 60.32 28.13
CA ARG A 3 -1.23 61.07 27.96
C ARG A 3 -1.60 61.94 29.14
N THR A 4 -1.31 61.48 30.37
CA THR A 4 -1.57 62.25 31.60
C THR A 4 -0.61 63.42 31.74
N ILE A 5 0.68 63.25 31.36
CA ILE A 5 1.67 64.36 31.38
C ILE A 5 1.31 65.38 30.31
N ILE A 6 0.99 64.96 29.10
CA ILE A 6 0.53 65.88 28.01
C ILE A 6 -0.76 66.60 28.43
N ALA A 7 -1.72 65.91 29.04
CA ALA A 7 -2.93 66.53 29.52
C ALA A 7 -2.68 67.59 30.58
N LEU A 8 -1.80 67.27 31.56
CA LEU A 8 -1.39 68.23 32.59
C LEU A 8 -0.66 69.49 32.01
N LEU A 9 0.22 69.26 31.04
CA LEU A 9 0.90 70.35 30.33
C LEU A 9 -0.07 71.20 29.51
N VAL A 10 -1.02 70.58 28.83
CA VAL A 10 -2.09 71.32 28.13
C VAL A 10 -2.99 72.11 29.09
N ILE A 11 -3.36 71.53 30.22
CA ILE A 11 -4.13 72.20 31.25
C ILE A 11 -3.33 73.39 31.85
N ALA A 12 -2.06 73.20 32.13
CA ALA A 12 -1.17 74.27 32.62
C ALA A 12 -1.01 75.39 31.61
N LEU A 13 -0.87 75.06 30.32
CA LEU A 13 -0.81 76.05 29.21
C LEU A 13 -2.12 76.80 29.05
N VAL A 14 -3.26 76.11 29.09
CA VAL A 14 -4.62 76.71 29.02
C VAL A 14 -4.85 77.61 30.23
N ALA A 15 -4.46 77.21 31.43
CA ALA A 15 -4.55 78.00 32.63
C ALA A 15 -3.65 79.25 32.56
N ALA A 16 -2.45 79.15 32.04
CA ALA A 16 -1.53 80.26 31.83
C ALA A 16 -2.10 81.29 30.86
N VAL A 17 -2.66 80.82 29.71
CA VAL A 17 -3.33 81.66 28.71
C VAL A 17 -4.58 82.32 29.28
N ALA A 18 -5.38 81.63 30.08
CA ALA A 18 -6.58 82.13 30.73
C ALA A 18 -6.21 83.23 31.79
N LEU A 19 -5.17 83.03 32.56
CA LEU A 19 -4.61 84.03 33.48
C LEU A 19 -4.08 85.27 32.76
N ALA A 20 -3.42 85.10 31.63
CA ALA A 20 -2.95 86.17 30.79
C ALA A 20 -4.07 87.01 30.17
N ALA A 21 -5.20 86.36 29.78
CA ALA A 21 -6.40 86.97 29.25
C ALA A 21 -7.27 87.68 30.31
N ALA A 22 -7.19 87.33 31.57
CA ALA A 22 -7.95 87.86 32.68
C ALA A 22 -7.50 89.27 33.16
N GLY A 23 -6.42 89.79 32.60
CA GLY A 23 -5.97 91.20 32.83
C GLY A 23 -5.30 91.46 34.19
N ASP A 24 -5.27 90.51 35.10
CA ASP A 24 -4.60 90.59 36.40
C ASP A 24 -3.17 90.10 36.26
N ALA A 25 -2.30 90.97 35.76
CA ALA A 25 -0.89 90.62 35.60
C ALA A 25 -0.15 90.80 36.91
N GLY A 26 -0.24 89.71 37.77
CA GLY A 26 0.68 89.59 38.92
C GLY A 26 2.14 89.71 38.47
N SER A 27 2.96 90.56 39.12
CA SER A 27 4.39 90.70 38.78
C SER A 27 5.19 89.62 39.46
N ALA A 28 6.00 88.90 38.68
CA ALA A 28 6.97 87.93 39.18
C ALA A 28 8.36 88.48 38.88
N SER A 29 9.21 88.58 39.94
CA SER A 29 10.61 88.97 39.84
C SER A 29 11.52 87.79 40.08
N LEU A 30 12.31 87.39 39.09
CA LEU A 30 13.33 86.35 39.21
C LEU A 30 14.72 87.00 39.34
N VAL A 31 15.41 86.70 40.45
CA VAL A 31 16.78 87.16 40.62
C VAL A 31 17.73 85.96 40.53
N TRP A 32 18.59 85.95 39.49
CA TRP A 32 19.56 84.88 39.29
C TRP A 32 20.91 85.50 38.89
N LEU A 33 21.98 85.15 39.66
CA LEU A 33 23.33 85.58 39.38
C LEU A 33 23.50 87.14 39.29
N GLY A 34 22.68 87.94 40.02
CA GLY A 34 22.77 89.40 39.99
C GLY A 34 21.88 90.06 38.91
N TRP A 35 21.25 89.33 38.08
CA TRP A 35 20.30 89.81 37.11
C TRP A 35 18.89 89.73 37.69
N ARG A 36 18.17 90.83 37.62
CA ARG A 36 16.75 90.88 38.00
C ARG A 36 15.88 90.96 36.74
N ILE A 37 15.04 89.96 36.52
CA ILE A 37 14.09 89.91 35.42
C ILE A 37 12.69 90.09 36.00
N ASP A 38 12.12 91.26 35.82
CA ASP A 38 10.74 91.55 36.20
C ASP A 38 9.85 91.27 35.02
N THR A 39 8.89 90.29 35.18
CA THR A 39 7.99 89.85 34.13
C THR A 39 6.60 89.54 34.73
N SER A 40 5.60 89.37 33.87
CA SER A 40 4.24 88.97 34.33
C SER A 40 4.21 87.53 34.80
N ALA A 41 3.45 87.19 35.79
CA ALA A 41 3.27 85.81 36.31
C ALA A 41 2.87 84.81 35.26
N SER A 42 2.10 85.21 34.25
CA SER A 42 1.72 84.40 33.08
C SER A 42 2.92 83.97 32.20
N VAL A 43 3.88 84.87 31.98
CA VAL A 43 5.09 84.56 31.19
C VAL A 43 6.00 83.57 31.94
N VAL A 44 6.14 83.68 33.25
CA VAL A 44 6.89 82.73 34.07
C VAL A 44 6.24 81.36 34.03
N LEU A 45 4.92 81.28 34.16
CA LEU A 45 4.18 79.99 34.03
C LEU A 45 4.38 79.34 32.66
N VAL A 46 4.29 80.07 31.58
CA VAL A 46 4.57 79.56 30.24
C VAL A 46 6.02 79.10 30.11
N ALA A 47 7.00 79.88 30.61
CA ALA A 47 8.40 79.51 30.56
C ALA A 47 8.67 78.22 31.36
N VAL A 48 8.10 78.10 32.57
CA VAL A 48 8.18 76.85 33.37
C VAL A 48 7.54 75.66 32.68
N ALA A 49 6.35 75.84 32.06
CA ALA A 49 5.68 74.79 31.31
C ALA A 49 6.49 74.34 30.08
N LEU A 50 7.06 75.29 29.32
CA LEU A 50 7.94 75.00 28.21
C LEU A 50 9.25 74.29 28.65
N GLY A 51 9.85 74.77 29.79
CA GLY A 51 11.02 74.13 30.35
C GLY A 51 10.74 72.69 30.81
N ALA A 52 9.61 72.44 31.49
CA ALA A 52 9.16 71.12 31.89
C ALA A 52 8.87 70.24 30.67
N LEU A 53 8.27 70.79 29.61
CA LEU A 53 8.08 70.05 28.35
C LEU A 53 9.41 69.67 27.69
N ALA A 54 10.33 70.65 27.61
CA ALA A 54 11.67 70.40 27.04
C ALA A 54 12.46 69.38 27.86
N ALA A 55 12.44 69.46 29.17
CA ALA A 55 13.07 68.48 30.08
C ALA A 55 12.44 67.09 29.91
N THR A 56 11.12 67.00 29.80
CA THR A 56 10.41 65.75 29.58
C THR A 56 10.77 65.11 28.24
N LEU A 57 10.81 65.94 27.17
CA LEU A 57 11.21 65.47 25.83
C LEU A 57 12.68 65.05 25.80
N PHE A 58 13.56 65.84 26.43
CA PHE A 58 14.98 65.49 26.54
C PHE A 58 15.16 64.16 27.31
N TRP A 59 14.51 64.00 28.47
CA TRP A 59 14.59 62.78 29.26
C TRP A 59 14.06 61.57 28.49
N ARG A 60 12.99 61.77 27.78
CA ARG A 60 12.41 60.77 26.89
C ARG A 60 13.36 60.39 25.73
N ALA A 61 14.03 61.38 25.14
CA ALA A 61 15.03 61.14 24.11
C ALA A 61 16.22 60.35 24.63
N VAL A 62 16.71 60.68 25.88
CA VAL A 62 17.75 59.96 26.55
C VAL A 62 17.32 58.51 26.82
N LEU A 63 16.13 58.29 27.38
CA LEU A 63 15.61 56.94 27.62
C LEU A 63 15.42 56.17 26.29
N TRP A 64 14.95 56.87 25.25
CA TRP A 64 14.81 56.25 23.93
C TRP A 64 16.18 55.85 23.35
N PHE A 65 17.20 56.68 23.50
CA PHE A 65 18.55 56.39 23.06
C PHE A 65 19.20 55.26 23.87
N LEU A 66 19.07 55.26 25.19
CA LEU A 66 19.55 54.19 26.05
C LEU A 66 18.85 52.84 25.78
N ALA A 67 17.56 52.86 25.38
CA ALA A 67 16.84 51.67 25.02
C ALA A 67 17.11 51.20 23.55
N ALA A 68 17.83 52.00 22.75
CA ALA A 68 18.11 51.66 21.34
C ALA A 68 18.84 50.34 21.16
N PRO A 69 19.89 49.95 21.93
CA PRO A 69 20.56 48.68 21.77
C PRO A 69 19.64 47.49 22.09
N ALA A 70 18.78 47.61 23.11
CA ALA A 70 17.81 46.57 23.48
C ALA A 70 16.74 46.37 22.38
N ARG A 71 16.26 47.47 21.78
CA ARG A 71 15.31 47.39 20.64
C ARG A 71 15.98 46.78 19.43
N ALA A 72 17.21 47.19 19.10
CA ALA A 72 17.95 46.61 17.99
C ALA A 72 18.26 45.13 18.20
N ALA A 73 18.55 44.69 19.45
CA ALA A 73 18.72 43.28 19.79
C ALA A 73 17.42 42.49 19.61
N ARG A 74 16.28 43.01 20.09
CA ARG A 74 14.97 42.40 19.90
C ARG A 74 14.56 42.30 18.41
N ALA A 75 14.75 43.37 17.64
CA ALA A 75 14.47 43.40 16.23
C ALA A 75 15.33 42.38 15.45
N ARG A 76 16.62 42.24 15.80
CA ARG A 76 17.51 41.24 15.24
C ARG A 76 17.10 39.83 15.62
N ALA A 77 16.72 39.58 16.85
CA ALA A 77 16.22 38.28 17.30
C ALA A 77 14.90 37.91 16.59
N GLU A 78 14.00 38.86 16.42
CA GLU A 78 12.74 38.64 15.71
C GLU A 78 12.95 38.39 14.20
N ALA A 79 13.88 39.13 13.58
CA ALA A 79 14.26 38.90 12.18
C ALA A 79 14.87 37.50 11.99
N ARG A 80 15.76 37.06 12.89
CA ARG A 80 16.31 35.69 12.88
C ARG A 80 15.23 34.63 13.03
N ARG A 81 14.28 34.81 13.94
CA ARG A 81 13.16 33.88 14.14
C ARG A 81 12.29 33.77 12.89
N ARG A 82 11.97 34.92 12.24
CA ARG A 82 11.21 34.93 10.99
C ARG A 82 11.95 34.21 9.88
N GLU A 83 13.23 34.50 9.71
CA GLU A 83 14.08 33.86 8.71
C GLU A 83 14.25 32.34 8.95
N GLY A 84 14.37 31.93 10.22
CA GLY A 84 14.38 30.54 10.61
C GLY A 84 13.07 29.83 10.30
N ALA A 85 11.93 30.43 10.66
CA ALA A 85 10.60 29.87 10.36
C ALA A 85 10.34 29.77 8.85
N GLU A 86 10.77 30.77 8.07
CA GLU A 86 10.69 30.71 6.61
C GLU A 86 11.59 29.62 6.03
N SER A 87 12.82 29.47 6.54
CA SER A 87 13.74 28.42 6.15
C SER A 87 13.18 27.02 6.49
N LEU A 88 12.52 26.88 7.63
CA LEU A 88 11.85 25.65 8.05
C LEU A 88 10.72 25.30 7.08
N ALA A 89 9.83 26.25 6.77
CA ALA A 89 8.72 26.03 5.84
C ALA A 89 9.21 25.68 4.43
N ARG A 90 10.16 26.44 3.90
CA ARG A 90 10.79 26.16 2.59
C ARG A 90 11.53 24.82 2.58
N GLY A 91 12.14 24.45 3.70
CA GLY A 91 12.82 23.16 3.87
C GLY A 91 11.86 21.99 3.71
N PHE A 92 10.68 22.02 4.32
CA PHE A 92 9.64 20.99 4.12
C PHE A 92 9.12 20.94 2.70
N VAL A 93 8.97 22.10 2.06
CA VAL A 93 8.58 22.16 0.63
C VAL A 93 9.67 21.51 -0.24
N ALA A 94 10.96 21.80 0.03
CA ALA A 94 12.07 21.19 -0.69
C ALA A 94 12.14 19.67 -0.50
N VAL A 95 11.86 19.17 0.72
CA VAL A 95 11.73 17.72 0.99
C VAL A 95 10.61 17.13 0.15
N ALA A 96 9.42 17.74 0.15
CA ALA A 96 8.27 17.27 -0.61
C ALA A 96 8.51 17.28 -2.14
N ALA A 97 9.32 18.24 -2.63
CA ALA A 97 9.74 18.33 -4.02
C ALA A 97 10.90 17.38 -4.39
N GLY A 98 11.47 16.63 -3.42
CA GLY A 98 12.63 15.77 -3.65
C GLY A 98 13.96 16.54 -3.84
N ALA A 99 14.00 17.85 -3.57
CA ALA A 99 15.20 18.68 -3.70
C ALA A 99 16.11 18.55 -2.46
N GLY A 100 16.75 17.37 -2.31
CA GLY A 100 17.47 17.00 -1.09
C GLY A 100 18.61 17.93 -0.69
N SER A 101 19.39 18.44 -1.66
CA SER A 101 20.48 19.40 -1.40
C SER A 101 19.97 20.72 -0.82
N ASP A 102 18.90 21.25 -1.39
CA ASP A 102 18.27 22.48 -0.90
C ASP A 102 17.59 22.25 0.45
N ALA A 103 16.93 21.11 0.64
CA ALA A 103 16.33 20.73 1.91
C ALA A 103 17.38 20.70 3.04
N ARG A 104 18.56 20.10 2.81
CA ARG A 104 19.66 20.08 3.80
C ARG A 104 20.17 21.47 4.14
N ARG A 105 20.40 22.30 3.14
CA ARG A 105 20.85 23.69 3.34
C ARG A 105 19.85 24.50 4.16
N LEU A 106 18.54 24.35 3.85
CA LEU A 106 17.46 25.03 4.56
C LEU A 106 17.27 24.47 5.99
N ALA A 107 17.44 23.16 6.17
CA ALA A 107 17.41 22.52 7.50
C ALA A 107 18.52 23.04 8.40
N GLN A 108 19.75 23.15 7.87
CA GLN A 108 20.88 23.71 8.61
C GLN A 108 20.60 25.16 9.00
N LYS A 109 20.14 26.00 8.05
CA LYS A 109 19.79 27.38 8.31
C LYS A 109 18.68 27.53 9.35
N ALA A 110 17.66 26.66 9.30
CA ALA A 110 16.61 26.63 10.32
C ALA A 110 17.18 26.27 11.70
N ALA A 111 18.10 25.30 11.78
CA ALA A 111 18.77 24.91 13.02
C ALA A 111 19.61 26.06 13.64
N ASP A 112 20.23 26.87 12.80
CA ASP A 112 21.07 28.01 13.27
C ASP A 112 20.24 29.19 13.81
N TYR A 113 18.95 29.27 13.45
CA TYR A 113 18.09 30.40 13.74
C TYR A 113 16.91 30.11 14.67
N ILE A 114 16.56 28.85 14.89
CA ILE A 114 15.39 28.44 15.70
C ILE A 114 15.86 27.63 16.91
N ASP A 115 15.83 28.24 18.08
CA ASP A 115 16.08 27.55 19.34
C ASP A 115 14.78 27.09 20.04
N ASP A 116 13.64 27.69 19.70
CA ASP A 116 12.36 27.50 20.37
C ASP A 116 11.48 26.41 19.77
N GLN A 117 11.84 25.86 18.61
CA GLN A 117 11.13 24.75 17.96
C GLN A 117 12.07 23.58 17.59
N PRO A 118 12.80 22.98 18.53
CA PRO A 118 13.78 21.94 18.24
C PRO A 118 13.17 20.68 17.64
N VAL A 119 11.89 20.41 17.89
CA VAL A 119 11.14 19.26 17.36
C VAL A 119 11.03 19.32 15.85
N LEU A 120 10.53 20.44 15.30
CA LEU A 120 10.34 20.60 13.86
C LEU A 120 11.66 20.63 13.09
N VAL A 121 12.67 21.29 13.66
CA VAL A 121 14.01 21.36 13.07
C VAL A 121 14.63 19.98 12.96
N ARG A 122 14.47 19.12 13.97
CA ARG A 122 14.97 17.74 13.95
C ARG A 122 14.26 16.86 12.93
N ILE A 123 12.94 17.00 12.83
CA ILE A 123 12.18 16.30 11.80
C ILE A 123 12.66 16.72 10.40
N LEU A 124 12.82 18.03 10.18
CA LEU A 124 13.31 18.53 8.90
C LEU A 124 14.74 18.04 8.61
N ALA A 125 15.64 18.06 9.59
CA ALA A 125 17.00 17.56 9.40
C ALA A 125 17.04 16.10 8.99
N ALA A 126 16.23 15.25 9.62
CA ALA A 126 16.14 13.83 9.31
C ALA A 126 15.57 13.59 7.91
N THR A 127 14.43 14.23 7.59
CA THR A 127 13.77 14.08 6.29
C THR A 127 14.57 14.71 5.14
N ALA A 128 15.30 15.80 5.39
CA ALA A 128 16.19 16.42 4.43
C ALA A 128 17.43 15.55 4.11
N ALA A 129 18.00 14.89 5.12
CA ALA A 129 19.08 13.94 4.93
C ALA A 129 18.60 12.73 4.09
N GLU A 130 17.40 12.24 4.38
CA GLU A 130 16.76 11.18 3.62
C GLU A 130 16.51 11.58 2.16
N ALA A 131 15.93 12.76 1.92
CA ALA A 131 15.68 13.28 0.57
C ALA A 131 16.97 13.54 -0.22
N ALA A 132 18.09 13.81 0.48
CA ALA A 132 19.41 13.95 -0.13
C ALA A 132 20.13 12.62 -0.41
N GLY A 133 19.54 11.49 -0.02
CA GLY A 133 20.16 10.17 -0.17
C GLY A 133 21.29 9.89 0.82
N ASP A 134 21.49 10.75 1.84
CA ASP A 134 22.51 10.56 2.86
C ASP A 134 21.98 9.66 3.99
N GLU A 135 22.05 8.36 3.76
CA GLU A 135 21.52 7.36 4.70
C GLU A 135 22.20 7.40 6.06
N ALA A 136 23.51 7.72 6.11
CA ALA A 136 24.23 7.79 7.37
C ALA A 136 23.76 8.98 8.23
N ALA A 137 23.62 10.14 7.61
CA ALA A 137 23.08 11.34 8.29
C ALA A 137 21.61 11.15 8.67
N ALA A 138 20.79 10.54 7.81
CA ALA A 138 19.38 10.24 8.10
C ALA A 138 19.26 9.27 9.28
N HIS A 139 20.05 8.19 9.30
CA HIS A 139 20.08 7.23 10.40
C HIS A 139 20.48 7.89 11.72
N ALA A 140 21.54 8.70 11.72
CA ALA A 140 21.99 9.42 12.91
C ALA A 140 20.91 10.39 13.42
N ALA A 141 20.25 11.13 12.50
CA ALA A 141 19.21 12.08 12.85
C ALA A 141 17.97 11.37 13.45
N TYR A 142 17.49 10.28 12.82
CA TYR A 142 16.37 9.50 13.36
C TYR A 142 16.72 8.83 14.70
N THR A 143 17.96 8.36 14.86
CA THR A 143 18.44 7.79 16.14
C THR A 143 18.44 8.85 17.25
N ALA A 144 18.91 10.05 16.96
CA ALA A 144 18.89 11.17 17.91
C ALA A 144 17.46 11.55 18.33
N MET A 145 16.47 11.39 17.45
CA MET A 145 15.06 11.63 17.78
C MET A 145 14.51 10.68 18.85
N LEU A 146 15.10 9.49 19.02
CA LEU A 146 14.65 8.51 20.01
C LEU A 146 14.85 9.00 21.46
N GLY A 147 15.77 9.94 21.68
CA GLY A 147 15.98 10.59 22.98
C GLY A 147 14.84 11.51 23.41
N PHE A 148 13.95 11.89 22.49
CA PHE A 148 12.84 12.82 22.76
C PHE A 148 11.52 12.06 22.72
N PRO A 149 10.74 12.04 23.83
CA PRO A 149 9.50 11.28 23.90
C PRO A 149 8.52 11.59 22.75
N GLU A 150 8.42 12.86 22.37
CA GLU A 150 7.53 13.37 21.32
C GLU A 150 7.95 12.92 19.91
N LEU A 151 9.24 12.65 19.70
CA LEU A 151 9.83 12.28 18.41
C LEU A 151 10.09 10.78 18.26
N ARG A 152 9.98 10.01 19.35
CA ARG A 152 10.30 8.56 19.33
C ARG A 152 9.56 7.80 18.24
N LEU A 153 8.27 8.09 18.07
CA LEU A 153 7.46 7.40 17.08
C LEU A 153 7.92 7.72 15.64
N ALA A 154 8.20 9.00 15.38
CA ALA A 154 8.71 9.44 14.08
C ALA A 154 10.11 8.89 13.81
N GLY A 155 11.00 8.91 14.81
CA GLY A 155 12.34 8.32 14.72
C GLY A 155 12.28 6.81 14.41
N ARG A 156 11.42 6.05 15.12
CA ARG A 156 11.23 4.61 14.84
C ARG A 156 10.73 4.34 13.45
N ARG A 157 9.79 5.16 12.94
CA ARG A 157 9.30 5.04 11.56
C ARG A 157 10.41 5.30 10.54
N GLY A 158 11.19 6.36 10.73
CA GLY A 158 12.31 6.67 9.84
C GLY A 158 13.36 5.56 9.80
N LEU A 159 13.76 5.03 10.97
CA LEU A 159 14.71 3.92 11.07
C LEU A 159 14.15 2.63 10.41
N MET A 160 12.86 2.32 10.62
CA MET A 160 12.22 1.18 9.96
C MET A 160 12.28 1.31 8.43
N LEU A 161 11.93 2.48 7.87
CA LEU A 161 11.97 2.70 6.43
C LEU A 161 13.40 2.63 5.87
N LEU A 162 14.39 3.12 6.61
CA LEU A 162 15.81 2.99 6.24
C LEU A 162 16.26 1.52 6.23
N ALA A 163 15.87 0.75 7.25
CA ALA A 163 16.17 -0.69 7.32
C ALA A 163 15.50 -1.46 6.16
N GLN A 164 14.25 -1.15 5.83
CA GLN A 164 13.57 -1.76 4.68
C GLN A 164 14.29 -1.47 3.35
N ARG A 165 14.74 -0.24 3.12
CA ARG A 165 15.52 0.11 1.92
C ARG A 165 16.87 -0.63 1.84
N LYS A 166 17.49 -0.90 2.97
CA LYS A 166 18.73 -1.70 3.07
C LYS A 166 18.49 -3.20 2.93
N GLY A 167 17.25 -3.66 2.91
CA GLY A 167 16.91 -5.07 2.93
C GLY A 167 17.07 -5.74 4.30
N ASP A 168 17.31 -4.97 5.36
CA ASP A 168 17.40 -5.49 6.72
C ASP A 168 16.01 -5.63 7.36
N ALA A 169 15.35 -6.74 7.01
CA ALA A 169 14.02 -7.04 7.51
C ALA A 169 13.97 -7.19 9.04
N ALA A 170 15.04 -7.72 9.65
CA ALA A 170 15.09 -7.94 11.09
C ALA A 170 15.13 -6.62 11.86
N ASP A 171 15.93 -5.66 11.39
CA ASP A 171 16.00 -4.33 11.99
C ASP A 171 14.69 -3.55 11.76
N ALA A 172 14.10 -3.65 10.58
CA ALA A 172 12.80 -3.05 10.29
C ALA A 172 11.71 -3.54 11.26
N VAL A 173 11.62 -4.85 11.47
CA VAL A 173 10.67 -5.46 12.42
C VAL A 173 10.94 -4.98 13.85
N ARG A 174 12.19 -4.94 14.30
CA ARG A 174 12.57 -4.45 15.63
C ARG A 174 12.09 -3.02 15.88
N HIS A 175 12.24 -2.14 14.88
CA HIS A 175 11.76 -0.77 14.98
C HIS A 175 10.23 -0.68 14.94
N ALA A 176 9.56 -1.51 14.16
CA ALA A 176 8.10 -1.59 14.11
C ALA A 176 7.52 -2.09 15.45
N GLU A 177 8.11 -3.13 16.06
CA GLU A 177 7.72 -3.64 17.39
C GLU A 177 7.87 -2.58 18.47
N ALA A 178 9.02 -1.91 18.49
CA ALA A 178 9.26 -0.83 19.45
C ALA A 178 8.24 0.32 19.29
N ALA A 179 7.87 0.67 18.06
CA ALA A 179 6.85 1.68 17.78
C ALA A 179 5.44 1.22 18.19
N TYR A 180 5.09 -0.03 17.92
CA TYR A 180 3.79 -0.61 18.29
C TYR A 180 3.60 -0.70 19.80
N ASN A 181 4.71 -0.92 20.54
CA ASN A 181 4.71 -0.90 22.01
C ASN A 181 4.61 0.52 22.59
N LEU A 182 5.11 1.54 21.88
CA LEU A 182 4.99 2.94 22.29
C LEU A 182 3.56 3.45 22.16
N THR A 183 2.91 3.13 21.06
CA THR A 183 1.53 3.53 20.80
C THR A 183 0.75 2.41 20.14
N LYS A 184 -0.35 2.06 20.78
CA LYS A 184 -1.23 0.97 20.34
C LYS A 184 -2.08 1.36 19.12
N THR A 185 -1.94 2.57 18.58
CA THR A 185 -2.73 3.10 17.47
C THR A 185 -1.90 3.34 16.19
N ALA A 186 -0.60 3.04 16.21
CA ALA A 186 0.27 3.22 15.05
C ALA A 186 -0.03 2.19 13.96
N ARG A 187 -0.95 2.53 13.05
CA ARG A 187 -1.36 1.65 11.93
C ARG A 187 -0.20 1.17 11.08
N TRP A 188 0.78 2.03 10.80
CA TRP A 188 1.95 1.67 10.01
C TRP A 188 2.84 0.63 10.69
N ALA A 189 3.01 0.72 12.02
CA ALA A 189 3.79 -0.25 12.79
C ALA A 189 3.09 -1.61 12.84
N TRP A 190 1.79 -1.61 13.08
CA TRP A 190 0.97 -2.82 13.01
C TRP A 190 1.06 -3.47 11.62
N ARG A 191 0.95 -2.68 10.54
CA ARG A 191 1.04 -3.19 9.17
C ARG A 191 2.39 -3.84 8.90
N ALA A 192 3.49 -3.16 9.27
CA ALA A 192 4.84 -3.70 9.10
C ALA A 192 5.04 -5.01 9.86
N LEU A 193 4.49 -5.12 11.09
CA LEU A 193 4.53 -6.35 11.86
C LEU A 193 3.70 -7.45 11.22
N LEU A 194 2.50 -7.13 10.75
CA LEU A 194 1.65 -8.10 10.05
C LEU A 194 2.37 -8.64 8.80
N GLU A 195 2.90 -7.77 7.96
CA GLU A 195 3.66 -8.15 6.76
C GLU A 195 4.86 -9.04 7.10
N ALA A 196 5.59 -8.74 8.17
CA ALA A 196 6.69 -9.56 8.63
C ALA A 196 6.25 -10.96 9.09
N ARG A 197 5.13 -11.07 9.82
CA ARG A 197 4.56 -12.37 10.24
C ARG A 197 4.04 -13.16 9.05
N LEU A 198 3.41 -12.48 8.09
CA LEU A 198 2.96 -13.11 6.85
C LEU A 198 4.14 -13.65 6.03
N ALA A 199 5.21 -12.86 5.87
CA ALA A 199 6.41 -13.28 5.15
C ALA A 199 7.11 -14.49 5.82
N ALA A 200 7.10 -14.55 7.15
CA ALA A 200 7.60 -15.67 7.91
C ALA A 200 6.67 -16.91 7.89
N GLY A 201 5.44 -16.78 7.38
CA GLY A 201 4.42 -17.83 7.45
C GLY A 201 3.94 -18.12 8.89
N ASP A 202 4.10 -17.17 9.79
CA ASP A 202 3.65 -17.28 11.19
C ASP A 202 2.19 -16.80 11.32
N TRP A 203 1.29 -17.66 10.82
CA TRP A 203 -0.14 -17.34 10.75
C TRP A 203 -0.79 -17.16 12.12
N ASP A 204 -0.32 -17.86 13.14
CA ASP A 204 -0.89 -17.80 14.49
C ASP A 204 -0.54 -16.47 15.17
N ALA A 205 0.70 -16.01 15.05
CA ALA A 205 1.08 -14.67 15.50
C ALA A 205 0.37 -13.57 14.71
N ALA A 206 0.18 -13.76 13.39
CA ALA A 206 -0.57 -12.85 12.56
C ALA A 206 -2.05 -12.78 12.97
N LEU A 207 -2.70 -13.90 13.32
CA LEU A 207 -4.07 -13.94 13.85
C LEU A 207 -4.20 -13.17 15.17
N THR A 208 -3.25 -13.34 16.07
CA THR A 208 -3.20 -12.60 17.34
C THR A 208 -3.10 -11.10 17.09
N LEU A 209 -2.20 -10.71 16.19
CA LEU A 209 -1.98 -9.31 15.81
C LEU A 209 -3.22 -8.70 15.12
N ALA A 210 -3.92 -9.46 14.29
CA ALA A 210 -5.16 -9.03 13.64
C ALA A 210 -6.30 -8.82 14.64
N LYS A 211 -6.42 -9.70 15.66
CA LYS A 211 -7.37 -9.53 16.76
C LYS A 211 -7.10 -8.27 17.56
N ASP A 212 -5.85 -8.07 17.96
CA ASP A 212 -5.41 -6.88 18.68
C ASP A 212 -5.72 -5.58 17.89
N ALA A 213 -5.59 -5.61 16.57
CA ALA A 213 -5.88 -4.46 15.72
C ALA A 213 -7.36 -4.07 15.72
N LEU A 214 -8.25 -5.05 15.76
CA LEU A 214 -9.70 -4.81 15.89
C LEU A 214 -10.04 -4.21 17.26
N ASP A 215 -9.52 -4.81 18.33
CA ASP A 215 -9.77 -4.35 19.71
C ASP A 215 -9.28 -2.91 19.93
N ARG A 216 -8.18 -2.54 19.26
CA ARG A 216 -7.59 -1.19 19.29
C ARG A 216 -8.15 -0.23 18.25
N LYS A 217 -9.10 -0.65 17.43
CA LYS A 217 -9.69 0.14 16.33
C LYS A 217 -8.67 0.67 15.31
N ILE A 218 -7.58 -0.06 15.09
CA ILE A 218 -6.55 0.27 14.10
C ILE A 218 -7.09 0.05 12.68
N VAL A 219 -7.92 -0.98 12.51
CA VAL A 219 -8.55 -1.38 11.26
C VAL A 219 -10.07 -1.34 11.39
N SER A 220 -10.76 -1.21 10.25
CA SER A 220 -12.21 -1.28 10.22
C SER A 220 -12.70 -2.71 10.55
N PRO A 221 -13.88 -2.90 11.10
CA PRO A 221 -14.43 -4.22 11.38
C PRO A 221 -14.45 -5.13 10.13
N VAL A 222 -14.81 -4.56 8.97
CA VAL A 222 -14.86 -5.31 7.69
C VAL A 222 -13.46 -5.78 7.27
N SER A 223 -12.44 -4.91 7.35
CA SER A 223 -11.06 -5.29 7.03
C SER A 223 -10.51 -6.32 8.03
N ALA A 224 -10.83 -6.18 9.31
CA ALA A 224 -10.43 -7.13 10.34
C ALA A 224 -11.05 -8.53 10.10
N GLU A 225 -12.32 -8.58 9.73
CA GLU A 225 -13.03 -9.80 9.40
C GLU A 225 -12.43 -10.50 8.18
N ARG A 226 -12.13 -9.75 7.10
CA ARG A 226 -11.45 -10.26 5.91
C ARG A 226 -10.06 -10.80 6.25
N THR A 227 -9.26 -10.02 6.99
CA THR A 227 -7.93 -10.43 7.43
C THR A 227 -8.00 -11.72 8.23
N ARG A 228 -8.93 -11.80 9.17
CA ARG A 228 -9.10 -12.99 10.02
C ARG A 228 -9.51 -14.22 9.20
N ALA A 229 -10.47 -14.09 8.29
CA ALA A 229 -10.89 -15.20 7.43
C ALA A 229 -9.75 -15.74 6.56
N ALA A 230 -8.99 -14.83 5.94
CA ALA A 230 -7.85 -15.21 5.10
C ALA A 230 -6.73 -15.87 5.92
N LEU A 231 -6.42 -15.34 7.11
CA LEU A 231 -5.42 -15.93 8.01
C LEU A 231 -5.84 -17.31 8.55
N LEU A 232 -7.12 -17.49 8.88
CA LEU A 232 -7.64 -18.81 9.29
C LEU A 232 -7.48 -19.84 8.16
N ALA A 233 -7.77 -19.45 6.93
CA ALA A 233 -7.61 -20.31 5.77
C ALA A 233 -6.13 -20.64 5.48
N ALA A 234 -5.23 -19.65 5.56
CA ALA A 234 -3.79 -19.86 5.41
C ALA A 234 -3.23 -20.79 6.49
N SER A 235 -3.68 -20.61 7.74
CA SER A 235 -3.31 -21.45 8.87
C SER A 235 -3.83 -22.89 8.68
N ALA A 236 -5.04 -23.06 8.15
CA ALA A 236 -5.61 -24.35 7.80
C ALA A 236 -4.81 -25.04 6.69
N ALA A 237 -4.49 -24.32 5.60
CA ALA A 237 -3.71 -24.84 4.48
C ALA A 237 -2.32 -25.34 4.92
N ARG A 238 -1.66 -24.61 5.82
CA ARG A 238 -0.38 -25.04 6.39
C ARG A 238 -0.50 -26.34 7.19
N ARG A 239 -1.55 -26.44 8.02
CA ARG A 239 -1.78 -27.65 8.85
C ARG A 239 -2.19 -28.86 8.00
N GLU A 240 -2.86 -28.61 6.88
CA GLU A 240 -3.25 -29.67 5.94
C GLU A 240 -2.05 -30.39 5.30
N MET A 241 -0.88 -29.74 5.25
CA MET A 241 0.36 -30.35 4.78
C MET A 241 0.99 -31.33 5.81
N SER A 242 0.49 -31.37 7.02
CA SER A 242 0.95 -32.28 8.06
C SER A 242 0.32 -33.66 7.88
N ALA A 243 1.08 -34.70 8.26
CA ALA A 243 0.56 -36.07 8.36
C ALA A 243 -0.10 -36.35 9.72
N ASP A 244 -0.03 -35.43 10.69
CA ASP A 244 -0.59 -35.58 12.03
C ASP A 244 -2.13 -35.47 12.00
N PRO A 245 -2.88 -36.47 12.44
CA PRO A 245 -4.34 -36.43 12.49
C PRO A 245 -4.90 -35.24 13.27
N LYS A 246 -4.24 -34.81 14.35
CA LYS A 246 -4.67 -33.63 15.12
C LYS A 246 -4.53 -32.33 14.31
N ALA A 247 -3.42 -32.18 13.58
CA ALA A 247 -3.22 -31.04 12.71
C ALA A 247 -4.26 -31.00 11.59
N LEU A 248 -4.67 -32.15 11.07
CA LEU A 248 -5.72 -32.25 10.06
C LEU A 248 -7.12 -31.89 10.61
N GLU A 249 -7.43 -32.28 11.84
CA GLU A 249 -8.67 -31.88 12.53
C GLU A 249 -8.69 -30.37 12.79
N GLU A 250 -7.59 -29.80 13.29
CA GLU A 250 -7.42 -28.35 13.46
C GLU A 250 -7.54 -27.61 12.13
N ALA A 251 -6.99 -28.16 11.04
CA ALA A 251 -7.12 -27.57 9.70
C ALA A 251 -8.59 -27.49 9.27
N LEU A 252 -9.38 -28.55 9.50
CA LEU A 252 -10.80 -28.54 9.20
C LEU A 252 -11.57 -27.49 10.03
N ASP A 253 -11.27 -27.39 11.32
CA ASP A 253 -11.93 -26.41 12.19
C ASP A 253 -11.62 -24.98 11.75
N LEU A 254 -10.34 -24.65 11.52
CA LEU A 254 -9.91 -23.34 11.05
C LEU A 254 -10.51 -22.96 9.69
N ALA A 255 -10.48 -23.90 8.72
CA ALA A 255 -11.07 -23.68 7.41
C ALA A 255 -12.59 -23.49 7.49
N SER A 256 -13.27 -24.27 8.35
CA SER A 256 -14.71 -24.11 8.59
C SER A 256 -15.06 -22.77 9.22
N GLN A 257 -14.22 -22.28 10.13
CA GLN A 257 -14.38 -20.93 10.72
C GLN A 257 -14.17 -19.86 9.65
N ALA A 258 -13.16 -19.99 8.78
CA ALA A 258 -12.92 -19.06 7.68
C ALA A 258 -14.12 -18.98 6.73
N ALA A 259 -14.64 -20.14 6.30
CA ALA A 259 -15.77 -20.23 5.39
C ALA A 259 -17.08 -19.69 6.00
N LYS A 260 -17.30 -19.87 7.29
CA LYS A 260 -18.45 -19.28 8.01
C LYS A 260 -18.34 -17.76 8.13
N LEU A 261 -17.14 -17.28 8.41
CA LEU A 261 -16.87 -15.86 8.59
C LEU A 261 -17.03 -15.10 7.27
N ARG A 262 -16.46 -15.65 6.18
CA ARG A 262 -16.48 -15.04 4.85
C ARG A 262 -16.74 -16.12 3.77
N PRO A 263 -18.01 -16.41 3.47
CA PRO A 263 -18.37 -17.37 2.41
C PRO A 263 -17.90 -16.93 1.02
N ASP A 264 -17.69 -15.64 0.80
CA ASP A 264 -17.13 -15.05 -0.42
C ASP A 264 -15.60 -15.23 -0.56
N PHE A 265 -14.93 -15.67 0.50
CA PHE A 265 -13.51 -16.00 0.46
C PHE A 265 -13.30 -17.44 0.00
N THR A 266 -13.35 -17.61 -1.32
CA THR A 266 -13.29 -18.92 -2.00
C THR A 266 -12.15 -19.83 -1.53
N PRO A 267 -10.88 -19.38 -1.33
CA PRO A 267 -9.81 -20.27 -0.89
C PRO A 267 -10.09 -20.95 0.45
N GLY A 268 -10.72 -20.25 1.38
CA GLY A 268 -11.11 -20.81 2.67
C GLY A 268 -12.22 -21.88 2.54
N VAL A 269 -13.20 -21.61 1.70
CA VAL A 269 -14.30 -22.56 1.40
C VAL A 269 -13.74 -23.82 0.73
N LEU A 270 -12.85 -23.68 -0.24
CA LEU A 270 -12.23 -24.80 -0.95
C LEU A 270 -11.40 -25.69 0.00
N THR A 271 -10.62 -25.07 0.89
CA THR A 271 -9.85 -25.83 1.89
C THR A 271 -10.78 -26.61 2.81
N ALA A 272 -11.86 -25.99 3.31
CA ALA A 272 -12.85 -26.67 4.15
C ALA A 272 -13.57 -27.80 3.40
N ALA A 273 -14.00 -27.57 2.17
CA ALA A 273 -14.69 -28.56 1.35
C ALA A 273 -13.80 -29.75 1.03
N ARG A 274 -12.54 -29.53 0.66
CA ARG A 274 -11.55 -30.58 0.40
C ARG A 274 -11.33 -31.45 1.65
N ARG A 275 -11.17 -30.84 2.81
CA ARG A 275 -11.01 -31.58 4.06
C ARG A 275 -12.25 -32.38 4.42
N LEU A 276 -13.45 -31.79 4.29
CA LEU A 276 -14.70 -32.52 4.51
C LEU A 276 -14.86 -33.72 3.57
N ALA A 277 -14.49 -33.55 2.30
CA ALA A 277 -14.53 -34.64 1.32
C ALA A 277 -13.54 -35.76 1.68
N ALA A 278 -12.30 -35.41 2.07
CA ALA A 278 -11.28 -36.36 2.50
C ALA A 278 -11.70 -37.15 3.76
N ASP A 279 -12.47 -36.56 4.64
CA ASP A 279 -13.05 -37.20 5.82
C ASP A 279 -14.33 -38.00 5.53
N GLY A 280 -14.69 -38.18 4.23
CA GLY A 280 -15.91 -38.87 3.82
C GLY A 280 -17.22 -38.11 4.06
N ARG A 281 -17.15 -36.82 4.35
CA ARG A 281 -18.30 -35.95 4.62
C ARG A 281 -18.73 -35.16 3.38
N GLY A 282 -18.80 -35.81 2.21
CA GLY A 282 -19.06 -35.18 0.91
C GLY A 282 -20.35 -34.36 0.87
N SER A 283 -21.43 -34.81 1.53
CA SER A 283 -22.70 -34.06 1.59
C SER A 283 -22.53 -32.70 2.30
N ARG A 284 -21.70 -32.64 3.34
CA ARG A 284 -21.39 -31.41 4.05
C ARG A 284 -20.52 -30.46 3.20
N ALA A 285 -19.57 -31.04 2.46
CA ALA A 285 -18.75 -30.30 1.52
C ALA A 285 -19.64 -29.67 0.42
N ALA A 286 -20.58 -30.43 -0.14
CA ALA A 286 -21.54 -29.92 -1.12
C ALA A 286 -22.36 -28.73 -0.58
N GLN A 287 -22.96 -28.89 0.61
CA GLN A 287 -23.72 -27.81 1.25
C GLN A 287 -22.90 -26.57 1.50
N LEU A 288 -21.62 -26.73 1.88
CA LEU A 288 -20.72 -25.59 2.09
C LEU A 288 -20.44 -24.85 0.79
N ILE A 289 -20.19 -25.57 -0.30
CA ILE A 289 -19.96 -24.98 -1.64
C ILE A 289 -21.22 -24.29 -2.13
N GLU A 290 -22.40 -24.93 -2.01
CA GLU A 290 -23.68 -24.34 -2.39
C GLU A 290 -23.99 -23.05 -1.61
N ALA A 291 -23.67 -23.02 -0.32
CA ALA A 291 -23.80 -21.82 0.50
C ALA A 291 -22.87 -20.68 0.04
N ALA A 292 -21.65 -21.01 -0.33
CA ALA A 292 -20.69 -20.04 -0.88
C ALA A 292 -21.12 -19.57 -2.27
N TRP A 293 -21.63 -20.48 -3.11
CA TRP A 293 -22.14 -20.17 -4.44
C TRP A 293 -23.28 -19.16 -4.41
N LYS A 294 -24.15 -19.22 -3.40
CA LYS A 294 -25.23 -18.24 -3.19
C LYS A 294 -24.71 -16.82 -2.95
N VAL A 295 -23.52 -16.70 -2.38
CA VAL A 295 -22.92 -15.39 -2.04
C VAL A 295 -22.08 -14.87 -3.19
N ARG A 296 -21.18 -15.72 -3.71
CA ARG A 296 -20.28 -15.39 -4.83
C ARG A 296 -19.92 -16.65 -5.60
N PRO A 297 -20.58 -16.93 -6.73
CA PRO A 297 -20.13 -17.99 -7.61
C PRO A 297 -18.69 -17.77 -8.07
N HIS A 298 -17.93 -18.86 -8.11
CA HIS A 298 -16.50 -18.83 -8.47
C HIS A 298 -16.12 -20.14 -9.19
N PRO A 299 -15.28 -20.10 -10.24
CA PRO A 299 -14.91 -21.30 -11.00
C PRO A 299 -14.29 -22.41 -10.13
N GLY A 300 -13.46 -22.04 -9.15
CA GLY A 300 -12.90 -23.01 -8.20
C GLY A 300 -13.97 -23.78 -7.42
N LEU A 301 -15.08 -23.13 -7.05
CA LEU A 301 -16.21 -23.82 -6.38
C LEU A 301 -16.89 -24.84 -7.32
N ALA A 302 -17.08 -24.48 -8.60
CA ALA A 302 -17.64 -25.40 -9.58
C ALA A 302 -16.78 -26.65 -9.77
N ILE A 303 -15.47 -26.47 -9.88
CA ILE A 303 -14.49 -27.56 -10.00
C ILE A 303 -14.50 -28.44 -8.74
N ALA A 304 -14.42 -27.83 -7.55
CA ALA A 304 -14.46 -28.58 -6.30
C ALA A 304 -15.78 -29.36 -6.16
N TYR A 305 -16.91 -28.74 -6.54
CA TYR A 305 -18.21 -29.40 -6.53
C TYR A 305 -18.27 -30.56 -7.52
N ARG A 306 -17.72 -30.39 -8.73
CA ARG A 306 -17.59 -31.44 -9.75
C ARG A 306 -16.83 -32.65 -9.18
N ASP A 307 -15.73 -32.41 -8.48
CA ASP A 307 -14.79 -33.44 -8.04
C ASP A 307 -15.18 -34.10 -6.71
N LEU A 308 -16.26 -33.64 -6.04
CA LEU A 308 -16.77 -34.25 -4.81
C LEU A 308 -17.20 -35.72 -4.99
N VAL A 309 -17.67 -36.09 -6.18
CA VAL A 309 -18.13 -37.44 -6.46
C VAL A 309 -17.44 -37.93 -7.74
N THR A 310 -16.61 -38.95 -7.58
CA THR A 310 -15.80 -39.51 -8.68
C THR A 310 -16.43 -40.70 -9.38
N SER A 311 -17.40 -41.37 -8.73
CA SER A 311 -18.04 -42.63 -9.23
C SER A 311 -19.36 -42.42 -9.93
N GLU A 312 -19.76 -41.18 -10.23
CA GLU A 312 -21.01 -40.84 -10.90
C GLU A 312 -20.89 -40.94 -12.43
N THR A 313 -22.01 -41.24 -13.08
CA THR A 313 -22.12 -41.18 -14.55
C THR A 313 -22.12 -39.72 -15.04
N PRO A 314 -21.76 -39.46 -16.33
CA PRO A 314 -21.81 -38.11 -16.90
C PRO A 314 -23.17 -37.44 -16.75
N ARG A 315 -24.27 -38.18 -16.86
CA ARG A 315 -25.65 -37.67 -16.70
C ARG A 315 -25.97 -37.30 -15.26
N GLU A 316 -25.50 -38.09 -14.28
CA GLU A 316 -25.68 -37.74 -12.86
C GLU A 316 -24.85 -36.52 -12.49
N ARG A 317 -23.61 -36.44 -12.98
CA ARG A 317 -22.76 -35.26 -12.84
C ARG A 317 -23.41 -34.02 -13.42
N ALA A 318 -23.87 -34.07 -14.65
CA ALA A 318 -24.56 -32.96 -15.31
C ALA A 318 -25.77 -32.48 -14.50
N ARG A 319 -26.59 -33.43 -13.99
CA ARG A 319 -27.76 -33.09 -13.17
C ARG A 319 -27.37 -32.40 -11.86
N ARG A 320 -26.29 -32.85 -11.24
CA ARG A 320 -25.76 -32.27 -10.01
C ARG A 320 -25.20 -30.87 -10.28
N LEU A 321 -24.44 -30.64 -11.35
CA LEU A 321 -23.93 -29.36 -11.75
C LEU A 321 -25.05 -28.39 -12.16
N ALA A 322 -26.10 -28.86 -12.84
CA ALA A 322 -27.29 -28.06 -13.12
C ALA A 322 -27.93 -27.54 -11.82
N GLY A 323 -28.05 -28.39 -10.79
CA GLY A 323 -28.57 -27.97 -9.49
C GLY A 323 -27.74 -26.88 -8.81
N LEU A 324 -26.40 -26.86 -8.99
CA LEU A 324 -25.56 -25.77 -8.52
C LEU A 324 -25.78 -24.48 -9.32
N ALA A 325 -25.89 -24.59 -10.66
CA ALA A 325 -26.15 -23.46 -11.55
C ALA A 325 -27.52 -22.79 -11.27
N ASP A 326 -28.53 -23.59 -10.97
CA ASP A 326 -29.89 -23.12 -10.65
C ASP A 326 -30.00 -22.27 -9.41
N ILE A 327 -28.99 -22.29 -8.53
CA ILE A 327 -28.94 -21.43 -7.31
C ILE A 327 -28.91 -19.95 -7.70
N LEU A 328 -28.14 -19.57 -8.74
CA LEU A 328 -28.02 -18.21 -9.26
C LEU A 328 -27.96 -18.23 -10.80
N PRO A 329 -29.07 -18.54 -11.52
CA PRO A 329 -29.05 -18.87 -12.93
C PRO A 329 -28.62 -17.72 -13.84
N THR A 330 -28.75 -16.49 -13.40
CA THR A 330 -28.35 -15.29 -14.16
C THR A 330 -26.88 -14.92 -14.01
N HIS A 331 -26.18 -15.52 -13.04
CA HIS A 331 -24.77 -15.22 -12.81
C HIS A 331 -23.88 -15.78 -13.93
N HIS A 332 -22.82 -15.06 -14.27
CA HIS A 332 -21.85 -15.43 -15.29
C HIS A 332 -21.34 -16.88 -15.14
N GLU A 333 -20.88 -17.24 -13.93
CA GLU A 333 -20.36 -18.58 -13.64
C GLU A 333 -21.42 -19.67 -13.78
N SER A 334 -22.65 -19.39 -13.38
CA SER A 334 -23.73 -20.35 -13.52
C SER A 334 -24.08 -20.62 -15.00
N ARG A 335 -24.01 -19.61 -15.85
CA ARG A 335 -24.19 -19.75 -17.29
C ARG A 335 -23.09 -20.60 -17.92
N ILE A 336 -21.84 -20.38 -17.55
CA ILE A 336 -20.72 -21.22 -17.98
C ILE A 336 -20.99 -22.68 -17.56
N LEU A 337 -21.37 -22.88 -16.29
CA LEU A 337 -21.65 -24.21 -15.76
C LEU A 337 -22.85 -24.87 -16.46
N MET A 338 -23.87 -24.13 -16.91
CA MET A 338 -24.97 -24.60 -17.71
C MET A 338 -24.51 -25.10 -19.08
N ILE A 339 -23.57 -24.41 -19.73
CA ILE A 339 -22.98 -24.86 -20.98
C ILE A 339 -22.19 -26.15 -20.74
N GLU A 340 -21.34 -26.19 -19.74
CA GLU A 340 -20.52 -27.35 -19.43
C GLU A 340 -21.35 -28.58 -19.12
N GLN A 341 -22.42 -28.47 -18.32
CA GLN A 341 -23.28 -29.58 -18.00
C GLN A 341 -24.07 -30.07 -19.24
N ALA A 342 -24.52 -29.17 -20.12
CA ALA A 342 -25.18 -29.52 -21.34
C ALA A 342 -24.26 -30.27 -22.32
N LEU A 343 -22.99 -29.84 -22.41
CA LEU A 343 -21.96 -30.55 -23.18
C LEU A 343 -21.69 -31.95 -22.64
N LEU A 344 -21.69 -32.15 -21.30
CA LEU A 344 -21.55 -33.48 -20.70
C LEU A 344 -22.63 -34.47 -21.10
N THR A 345 -23.84 -33.99 -21.41
CA THR A 345 -24.96 -34.78 -21.87
C THR A 345 -25.08 -34.84 -23.39
N GLY A 346 -24.31 -34.06 -24.12
CA GLY A 346 -24.37 -33.93 -25.58
C GLY A 346 -25.55 -33.09 -26.05
N ASP A 347 -26.19 -32.31 -25.18
CA ASP A 347 -27.28 -31.40 -25.52
C ASP A 347 -26.76 -30.07 -26.05
N ILE A 348 -26.41 -30.07 -27.35
CA ILE A 348 -25.87 -28.89 -28.03
C ILE A 348 -26.88 -27.72 -28.05
N THR A 349 -28.17 -28.03 -28.12
CA THR A 349 -29.24 -27.03 -28.18
C THR A 349 -29.29 -26.25 -26.85
N ALA A 350 -29.31 -26.95 -25.73
CA ALA A 350 -29.30 -26.34 -24.40
C ALA A 350 -28.00 -25.57 -24.18
N ALA A 351 -26.84 -26.09 -24.61
CA ALA A 351 -25.55 -25.41 -24.50
C ALA A 351 -25.53 -24.08 -25.28
N ARG A 352 -26.09 -24.05 -26.51
CA ARG A 352 -26.19 -22.81 -27.31
C ARG A 352 -27.09 -21.77 -26.66
N SER A 353 -28.24 -22.19 -26.15
CA SER A 353 -29.17 -21.27 -25.48
C SER A 353 -28.51 -20.64 -24.21
N ALA A 354 -27.74 -21.40 -23.46
CA ALA A 354 -26.98 -20.86 -22.32
C ALA A 354 -25.85 -19.92 -22.77
N ALA A 355 -25.26 -20.20 -23.95
CA ALA A 355 -24.17 -19.44 -24.51
C ALA A 355 -24.59 -18.07 -25.06
N GLU A 356 -25.81 -17.92 -25.59
CA GLU A 356 -26.31 -16.65 -26.14
C GLU A 356 -26.15 -15.46 -25.17
N ALA A 357 -26.29 -15.69 -23.88
CA ALA A 357 -26.17 -14.65 -22.87
C ALA A 357 -24.74 -14.33 -22.49
N LEU A 358 -23.75 -15.07 -22.95
CA LEU A 358 -22.33 -14.85 -22.73
C LEU A 358 -21.60 -14.33 -23.98
N ASP A 359 -22.26 -14.41 -25.16
CA ASP A 359 -21.68 -13.89 -26.39
C ASP A 359 -21.74 -12.39 -26.42
N GLY A 360 -20.55 -11.75 -26.52
CA GLY A 360 -20.42 -10.31 -26.55
C GLY A 360 -19.05 -9.89 -27.07
N PRO A 361 -18.89 -8.60 -27.41
CA PRO A 361 -17.61 -8.05 -27.89
C PRO A 361 -16.51 -8.18 -26.86
N ASP A 362 -16.86 -8.10 -25.57
CA ASP A 362 -15.93 -8.10 -24.44
C ASP A 362 -15.82 -9.48 -23.76
N ALA A 363 -16.12 -10.56 -24.49
CA ALA A 363 -16.01 -11.92 -23.96
C ALA A 363 -14.57 -12.20 -23.49
N SER A 364 -14.43 -12.69 -22.25
CA SER A 364 -13.13 -13.04 -21.67
C SER A 364 -12.49 -14.25 -22.40
N ALA A 365 -11.19 -14.44 -22.20
CA ALA A 365 -10.48 -15.60 -22.74
C ALA A 365 -11.14 -16.92 -22.34
N ARG A 366 -11.65 -17.01 -21.11
CA ARG A 366 -12.36 -18.17 -20.59
C ARG A 366 -13.69 -18.41 -21.32
N VAL A 367 -14.49 -17.36 -21.52
CA VAL A 367 -15.75 -17.45 -22.28
C VAL A 367 -15.46 -17.88 -23.71
N CYS A 368 -14.46 -17.25 -24.37
CA CYS A 368 -14.06 -17.66 -25.71
C CYS A 368 -13.67 -19.15 -25.78
N GLY A 369 -13.01 -19.67 -24.73
CA GLY A 369 -12.68 -21.08 -24.64
C GLY A 369 -13.90 -21.99 -24.50
N VAL A 370 -14.88 -21.60 -23.71
CA VAL A 370 -16.15 -22.35 -23.59
C VAL A 370 -16.89 -22.37 -24.92
N MET A 371 -16.94 -21.23 -25.64
CA MET A 371 -17.54 -21.13 -26.98
C MET A 371 -16.80 -22.00 -27.99
N ALA A 372 -15.47 -22.02 -27.96
CA ALA A 372 -14.68 -22.90 -28.82
C ALA A 372 -15.02 -24.40 -28.60
N ARG A 373 -15.17 -24.80 -27.32
CA ARG A 373 -15.55 -26.16 -26.95
C ARG A 373 -16.97 -26.49 -27.44
N LEU A 374 -17.91 -25.55 -27.32
CA LEU A 374 -19.25 -25.70 -27.80
C LEU A 374 -19.29 -25.88 -29.36
N ALA A 375 -18.55 -25.01 -30.08
CA ALA A 375 -18.46 -25.11 -31.53
C ALA A 375 -17.85 -26.43 -31.98
N LEU A 376 -16.80 -26.92 -31.30
CA LEU A 376 -16.22 -28.24 -31.58
C LEU A 376 -17.21 -29.38 -31.31
N ALA A 377 -17.94 -29.33 -30.22
CA ALA A 377 -18.99 -30.31 -29.92
C ALA A 377 -20.15 -30.30 -30.95
N ALA A 378 -20.38 -29.13 -31.55
CA ALA A 378 -21.32 -28.97 -32.64
C ALA A 378 -20.75 -29.35 -34.03
N HIS A 379 -19.50 -29.81 -34.11
CA HIS A 379 -18.76 -30.10 -35.34
C HIS A 379 -18.48 -28.87 -36.24
N GLU A 380 -18.47 -27.66 -35.67
CA GLU A 380 -18.22 -26.37 -36.36
C GLU A 380 -16.76 -25.94 -36.18
N SER A 381 -15.85 -26.63 -36.85
CA SER A 381 -14.40 -26.43 -36.65
C SER A 381 -13.90 -25.04 -37.02
N ASP A 382 -14.54 -24.35 -37.99
CA ASP A 382 -14.12 -23.00 -38.39
C ASP A 382 -14.52 -21.97 -37.34
N GLU A 383 -15.70 -22.11 -36.76
CA GLU A 383 -16.16 -21.28 -35.66
C GLU A 383 -15.28 -21.48 -34.42
N ALA A 384 -14.97 -22.76 -34.12
CA ALA A 384 -14.08 -23.06 -33.00
C ALA A 384 -12.70 -22.40 -33.12
N ARG A 385 -12.12 -22.42 -34.33
CA ARG A 385 -10.83 -21.69 -34.60
C ARG A 385 -10.98 -20.20 -34.43
N GLY A 386 -12.09 -19.61 -34.84
CA GLY A 386 -12.40 -18.21 -34.63
C GLY A 386 -12.43 -17.84 -33.14
N TRP A 387 -13.07 -18.66 -32.31
CA TRP A 387 -13.12 -18.46 -30.86
C TRP A 387 -11.78 -18.64 -30.21
N ILE A 388 -10.94 -19.60 -30.60
CA ILE A 388 -9.58 -19.78 -30.09
C ILE A 388 -8.69 -18.56 -30.41
N ALA A 389 -8.78 -18.08 -31.67
CA ALA A 389 -8.04 -16.88 -32.07
C ALA A 389 -8.43 -15.64 -31.22
N ARG A 390 -9.75 -15.53 -30.94
CA ARG A 390 -10.28 -14.45 -30.08
C ARG A 390 -9.82 -14.61 -28.63
N ALA A 391 -9.80 -15.83 -28.09
CA ALA A 391 -9.31 -16.12 -26.74
C ALA A 391 -7.85 -15.66 -26.51
N ALA A 392 -7.00 -15.80 -27.55
CA ALA A 392 -5.59 -15.44 -27.46
C ALA A 392 -5.34 -13.94 -27.20
N VAL A 393 -6.28 -13.07 -27.54
CA VAL A 393 -6.18 -11.61 -27.37
C VAL A 393 -7.17 -11.04 -26.35
N ALA A 394 -8.10 -11.87 -25.88
CA ALA A 394 -9.11 -11.46 -24.91
C ALA A 394 -8.54 -11.25 -23.51
N ALA A 395 -9.25 -10.48 -22.68
CA ALA A 395 -8.89 -10.26 -21.29
C ALA A 395 -9.02 -11.55 -20.46
N VAL A 396 -8.08 -11.77 -19.56
CA VAL A 396 -8.11 -12.88 -18.59
C VAL A 396 -8.92 -12.44 -17.36
N GLU A 397 -9.78 -13.30 -16.87
CA GLU A 397 -10.54 -13.08 -15.64
C GLU A 397 -9.63 -13.35 -14.42
N PRO A 398 -9.53 -12.42 -13.45
CA PRO A 398 -8.70 -12.62 -12.26
C PRO A 398 -9.06 -13.87 -11.46
N ASP A 399 -10.35 -14.11 -11.28
CA ASP A 399 -10.86 -15.24 -10.51
C ASP A 399 -10.62 -16.60 -11.22
N TRP A 400 -10.56 -16.58 -12.55
CA TRP A 400 -10.29 -17.79 -13.33
C TRP A 400 -8.86 -18.30 -13.12
N SER A 401 -7.92 -17.40 -12.89
CA SER A 401 -6.52 -17.77 -12.65
C SER A 401 -6.31 -18.61 -11.38
N ASP A 402 -7.34 -18.76 -10.54
CA ASP A 402 -7.31 -19.65 -9.36
C ASP A 402 -7.39 -21.16 -9.74
N ILE A 403 -7.41 -21.46 -11.02
CA ILE A 403 -7.47 -22.81 -11.55
C ILE A 403 -6.07 -23.24 -12.02
N ASP A 404 -5.69 -24.48 -11.64
CA ASP A 404 -4.50 -25.14 -12.15
C ASP A 404 -4.64 -25.43 -13.65
N PRO A 405 -3.54 -25.42 -14.47
CA PRO A 405 -3.55 -25.86 -15.86
C PRO A 405 -4.20 -27.20 -16.12
N GLU A 406 -4.12 -28.10 -15.17
CA GLU A 406 -4.74 -29.42 -15.23
C GLU A 406 -6.22 -29.45 -14.81
N GLY A 407 -6.86 -28.29 -14.67
CA GLY A 407 -8.25 -28.17 -14.24
C GLY A 407 -8.48 -28.50 -12.77
N ARG A 408 -7.43 -28.42 -11.94
CA ARG A 408 -7.51 -28.54 -10.49
C ARG A 408 -7.55 -27.18 -9.81
N VAL A 409 -8.05 -27.13 -8.60
CA VAL A 409 -7.97 -25.90 -7.79
C VAL A 409 -6.51 -25.60 -7.46
N PHE A 410 -6.12 -24.36 -7.62
CA PHE A 410 -4.74 -23.92 -7.37
C PHE A 410 -4.31 -24.14 -5.92
N ALA A 411 -3.10 -24.67 -5.73
CA ALA A 411 -2.51 -24.84 -4.42
C ALA A 411 -1.60 -23.65 -4.09
N TYR A 412 -2.05 -22.80 -3.16
CA TYR A 412 -1.29 -21.64 -2.71
C TYR A 412 -0.06 -22.04 -1.90
N GLY A 413 1.12 -21.54 -2.29
CA GLY A 413 2.32 -21.60 -1.46
C GLY A 413 2.28 -20.58 -0.32
N SER A 414 3.26 -20.62 0.58
CA SER A 414 3.32 -19.69 1.73
C SER A 414 3.40 -18.22 1.28
N ALA A 415 4.19 -17.93 0.24
CA ALA A 415 4.29 -16.58 -0.32
C ALA A 415 2.98 -16.12 -0.97
N ASP A 416 2.29 -17.02 -1.67
CA ASP A 416 1.01 -16.74 -2.28
C ASP A 416 -0.06 -16.44 -1.22
N TRP A 417 -0.10 -17.22 -0.14
CA TRP A 417 -0.98 -16.93 1.00
C TRP A 417 -0.70 -15.57 1.62
N SER A 418 0.57 -15.20 1.79
CA SER A 418 0.95 -13.88 2.32
C SER A 418 0.40 -12.74 1.47
N ARG A 419 0.54 -12.85 0.15
CA ARG A 419 0.00 -11.88 -0.82
C ARG A 419 -1.52 -11.84 -0.80
N LEU A 420 -2.16 -13.00 -0.84
CA LEU A 420 -3.62 -13.13 -0.82
C LEU A 420 -4.22 -12.51 0.44
N VAL A 421 -3.66 -12.79 1.62
CA VAL A 421 -4.10 -12.20 2.89
C VAL A 421 -4.01 -10.68 2.84
N SER A 422 -2.87 -10.12 2.41
CA SER A 422 -2.67 -8.67 2.36
C SER A 422 -3.65 -8.00 1.39
N HIS A 423 -3.80 -8.55 0.19
CA HIS A 423 -4.66 -7.98 -0.84
C HIS A 423 -6.14 -8.05 -0.46
N TYR A 424 -6.61 -9.25 -0.07
CA TYR A 424 -8.01 -9.45 0.31
C TYR A 424 -8.42 -8.63 1.54
N ALA A 425 -7.51 -8.45 2.50
CA ALA A 425 -7.77 -7.60 3.67
C ALA A 425 -8.09 -6.15 3.29
N GLU A 426 -7.43 -5.61 2.28
CA GLU A 426 -7.58 -4.22 1.85
C GLU A 426 -8.75 -4.04 0.87
N THR A 427 -8.80 -4.85 -0.17
CA THR A 427 -9.74 -4.66 -1.28
C THR A 427 -11.03 -5.49 -1.13
N GLY A 428 -10.93 -6.68 -0.54
CA GLY A 428 -11.97 -7.70 -0.54
C GLY A 428 -12.06 -8.46 -1.87
N GLU A 429 -11.11 -8.26 -2.75
CA GLU A 429 -11.03 -8.94 -4.03
C GLU A 429 -10.01 -10.07 -3.99
N LEU A 430 -10.30 -11.14 -4.73
CA LEU A 430 -9.37 -12.24 -4.93
C LEU A 430 -8.59 -11.98 -6.21
N ILE A 431 -7.29 -11.68 -6.08
CA ILE A 431 -6.39 -11.63 -7.21
C ILE A 431 -5.45 -12.82 -7.11
N HIS A 432 -5.41 -13.57 -8.19
CA HIS A 432 -4.56 -14.76 -8.24
C HIS A 432 -3.08 -14.35 -8.34
N PRO A 433 -2.17 -15.01 -7.58
CA PRO A 433 -0.74 -14.68 -7.60
C PRO A 433 -0.09 -14.73 -8.99
N ARG A 434 -0.55 -15.61 -9.87
CA ARG A 434 -0.05 -15.69 -11.26
C ARG A 434 -0.39 -14.46 -12.07
N LEU A 435 -1.60 -13.89 -11.89
CA LEU A 435 -2.00 -12.67 -12.58
C LEU A 435 -1.13 -11.49 -12.14
N GLU A 436 -0.88 -11.36 -10.84
CA GLU A 436 0.02 -10.31 -10.31
C GLU A 436 1.45 -10.43 -10.84
N ARG A 437 1.94 -11.64 -11.04
CA ARG A 437 3.28 -11.90 -11.57
C ARG A 437 3.35 -11.79 -13.09
N GLY A 438 2.21 -11.57 -13.76
CA GLY A 438 2.15 -11.53 -15.23
C GLY A 438 2.47 -12.88 -15.88
N GLU A 439 2.33 -13.98 -15.14
CA GLU A 439 2.55 -15.33 -15.66
C GLU A 439 1.41 -15.68 -16.61
N ARG A 440 1.69 -15.60 -17.91
CA ARG A 440 0.81 -16.16 -18.92
C ARG A 440 1.16 -17.63 -19.10
N ILE A 441 0.29 -18.50 -18.61
CA ILE A 441 0.44 -19.92 -18.77
C ILE A 441 -0.40 -20.35 -20.00
N LEU A 442 0.13 -21.30 -20.76
CA LEU A 442 -0.62 -21.97 -21.84
C LEU A 442 -1.97 -22.53 -21.38
N SER A 443 -2.13 -22.77 -20.09
CA SER A 443 -3.37 -23.15 -19.43
C SER A 443 -4.43 -22.07 -19.37
N GLU A 444 -4.07 -20.81 -19.57
CA GLU A 444 -5.04 -19.74 -19.82
C GLU A 444 -5.65 -19.86 -21.22
N LEU A 445 -5.02 -20.63 -22.09
CA LEU A 445 -5.68 -21.08 -23.30
C LEU A 445 -6.81 -22.03 -22.90
N PRO A 446 -8.00 -21.84 -23.48
CA PRO A 446 -9.14 -22.64 -23.15
C PRO A 446 -8.80 -24.13 -23.26
N ASP A 447 -9.12 -24.88 -22.22
CA ASP A 447 -9.05 -26.33 -22.28
C ASP A 447 -9.79 -26.79 -23.55
N LEU A 448 -9.05 -27.30 -24.47
CA LEU A 448 -9.65 -27.96 -25.61
C LEU A 448 -10.54 -29.10 -25.10
N PRO A 449 -11.57 -29.47 -25.78
CA PRO A 449 -12.74 -30.21 -25.28
C PRO A 449 -12.49 -31.64 -24.86
N VAL A 450 -11.39 -31.91 -24.34
CA VAL A 450 -10.95 -33.22 -23.85
C VAL A 450 -11.84 -33.77 -22.75
N ALA A 451 -12.49 -32.91 -22.03
CA ALA A 451 -13.25 -33.30 -20.84
C ALA A 451 -14.62 -33.90 -21.17
N TYR A 452 -15.09 -33.81 -22.41
CA TYR A 452 -16.47 -34.18 -22.73
C TYR A 452 -16.64 -35.57 -23.36
N THR A 453 -15.56 -36.18 -23.80
CA THR A 453 -15.59 -37.58 -24.21
C THR A 453 -15.00 -38.43 -23.10
N ALA A 454 -15.85 -39.19 -22.46
CA ALA A 454 -15.55 -40.02 -21.28
C ALA A 454 -14.47 -41.12 -21.48
N SER A 455 -13.74 -41.13 -22.58
CA SER A 455 -12.95 -42.29 -22.94
C SER A 455 -11.49 -42.03 -23.30
N THR A 456 -11.06 -40.79 -23.52
CA THR A 456 -9.61 -40.56 -23.78
C THR A 456 -9.19 -39.18 -23.26
N PRO A 457 -8.32 -39.13 -22.29
CA PRO A 457 -7.60 -37.87 -22.02
C PRO A 457 -6.83 -37.53 -23.30
N PHE A 458 -7.03 -36.32 -23.80
CA PHE A 458 -6.32 -35.80 -24.99
C PHE A 458 -4.79 -35.75 -24.80
N PHE A 459 -4.35 -35.81 -23.57
CA PHE A 459 -3.02 -36.06 -23.14
C PHE A 459 -2.92 -37.34 -22.32
N ALA A 460 -3.39 -38.44 -22.86
CA ALA A 460 -2.64 -39.65 -22.58
C ALA A 460 -1.30 -39.39 -23.27
N ALA A 461 -0.37 -38.73 -22.54
CA ALA A 461 1.00 -38.73 -22.91
C ALA A 461 1.32 -40.19 -23.18
N ASP A 462 1.64 -40.46 -24.43
CA ASP A 462 2.09 -41.78 -24.79
C ASP A 462 3.36 -41.99 -23.99
N ARG A 463 3.25 -42.70 -22.88
CA ARG A 463 4.37 -43.03 -22.00
C ARG A 463 5.32 -44.03 -22.64
N SER A 464 5.05 -44.37 -23.91
CA SER A 464 5.86 -45.28 -24.70
C SER A 464 7.13 -44.69 -25.30
N GLY A 465 7.37 -43.37 -25.16
CA GLY A 465 8.64 -42.79 -25.64
C GLY A 465 8.81 -42.81 -27.14
N GLU A 466 7.80 -43.14 -27.93
CA GLU A 466 7.82 -43.01 -29.38
C GLU A 466 7.68 -41.53 -29.75
N LEU A 467 8.74 -41.01 -30.32
CA LEU A 467 8.76 -39.70 -30.94
C LEU A 467 7.60 -39.57 -31.91
N ALA A 468 6.78 -38.54 -31.77
CA ALA A 468 5.75 -38.23 -32.74
C ALA A 468 6.36 -38.22 -34.15
N PRO A 469 5.64 -38.77 -35.16
CA PRO A 469 6.16 -38.69 -36.52
C PRO A 469 6.40 -37.24 -36.90
N PRO A 470 7.45 -36.92 -37.65
CA PRO A 470 7.77 -35.56 -38.05
C PRO A 470 6.56 -34.95 -38.75
N ILE A 471 6.25 -33.70 -38.35
CA ILE A 471 5.16 -32.93 -39.00
C ILE A 471 5.49 -32.83 -40.50
N PRO A 472 4.58 -33.14 -41.39
CA PRO A 472 4.85 -33.23 -42.83
C PRO A 472 5.36 -31.96 -43.50
N ASP A 473 5.26 -30.79 -42.84
CA ASP A 473 5.63 -29.47 -43.36
C ASP A 473 6.82 -28.85 -42.62
N ASP A 474 7.59 -29.62 -41.85
CA ASP A 474 8.83 -29.09 -41.29
C ASP A 474 9.84 -28.99 -42.43
N PRO A 475 10.20 -27.77 -42.91
CA PRO A 475 11.33 -27.59 -43.81
C PRO A 475 12.57 -27.90 -43.00
N GLY A 476 13.06 -29.13 -43.10
CA GLY A 476 14.31 -29.57 -42.45
C GLY A 476 15.41 -28.50 -42.50
N PRO A 477 16.39 -28.59 -41.61
CA PRO A 477 17.41 -27.58 -41.53
C PRO A 477 18.00 -27.33 -42.91
N TYR A 478 17.94 -26.07 -43.38
CA TYR A 478 18.49 -25.64 -44.65
C TYR A 478 19.93 -26.10 -44.70
N ASP A 479 20.28 -27.01 -45.64
CA ASP A 479 21.65 -27.30 -46.00
C ASP A 479 22.28 -25.99 -46.51
N GLU A 480 23.06 -25.33 -45.70
CA GLU A 480 23.90 -24.26 -46.14
C GLU A 480 24.90 -24.84 -47.18
N PRO A 481 25.01 -24.24 -48.38
CA PRO A 481 25.98 -24.70 -49.37
C PRO A 481 27.38 -24.55 -48.77
N THR A 482 28.06 -25.69 -48.58
CA THR A 482 29.44 -25.74 -48.15
C THR A 482 30.32 -25.07 -49.19
N HIS A 483 30.64 -23.79 -48.98
CA HIS A 483 31.76 -23.15 -49.63
C HIS A 483 33.06 -23.81 -49.15
N SER A 484 33.59 -24.69 -49.97
CA SER A 484 34.95 -25.24 -49.84
C SER A 484 35.98 -24.14 -49.98
N ALA A 485 36.51 -23.64 -48.85
CA ALA A 485 37.67 -22.81 -48.80
C ALA A 485 38.94 -23.68 -48.99
N PRO A 486 39.94 -23.21 -49.74
CA PRO A 486 41.17 -24.00 -50.05
C PRO A 486 41.97 -24.21 -48.76
N ARG A 487 42.38 -25.46 -48.56
CA ARG A 487 43.28 -25.90 -47.48
C ARG A 487 44.64 -25.26 -47.61
N THR A 488 45.07 -24.42 -46.71
CA THR A 488 46.44 -24.01 -46.47
C THR A 488 47.19 -25.12 -45.70
N PRO A 489 48.42 -25.52 -46.11
CA PRO A 489 49.12 -26.58 -45.41
C PRO A 489 49.70 -26.09 -44.07
N ALA A 490 49.61 -26.93 -43.07
CA ALA A 490 50.07 -26.67 -41.71
C ALA A 490 51.63 -26.67 -41.64
N PRO A 491 52.28 -25.80 -40.89
CA PRO A 491 53.71 -25.82 -40.66
C PRO A 491 54.08 -26.94 -39.65
N ALA A 492 55.21 -27.60 -40.01
CA ALA A 492 55.80 -28.75 -39.33
C ALA A 492 56.12 -28.47 -37.84
N SER A 493 55.76 -29.40 -36.96
CA SER A 493 56.10 -29.44 -35.55
C SER A 493 57.58 -29.64 -35.32
N ARG A 494 58.27 -28.65 -34.75
CA ARG A 494 59.63 -28.80 -34.19
C ARG A 494 59.51 -29.46 -32.80
N ARG A 495 59.96 -30.73 -32.75
CA ARG A 495 60.31 -31.40 -31.47
C ARG A 495 61.41 -30.62 -30.76
N ARG A 496 61.20 -30.17 -29.55
CA ARG A 496 62.25 -29.84 -28.59
C ARG A 496 62.46 -31.02 -27.64
N ARG A 497 63.71 -31.52 -27.72
CA ARG A 497 64.29 -32.48 -26.79
C ARG A 497 64.39 -31.87 -25.36
N THR A 498 64.04 -32.65 -24.40
CA THR A 498 64.36 -32.47 -22.98
C THR A 498 65.85 -32.93 -22.78
N THR A 499 66.63 -32.15 -22.06
CA THR A 499 67.74 -32.63 -21.21
C THR A 499 67.81 -31.74 -19.98
N ARG A 500 67.70 -32.43 -18.85
CA ARG A 500 68.03 -32.22 -17.43
C ARG A 500 67.07 -31.44 -16.60
#